data_e80c1f48b0042701d9f1892a00681094
#
_entry.id   e80c1f48b0042701d9f1892a00681094
#
_cell.length_a   1.000
_cell.length_b   1.000
_cell.length_c   1.000
_cell.angle_alpha   90.00
_cell.angle_beta   90.00
_cell.angle_gamma   90.00
#
_symmetry.space_group_name_H-M   'P 1'
#
loop_
_entity.id
_entity.type
_entity.pdbx_description
1 polymer ?
#
loop_
_entity_poly.entity_id
_entity_poly.type
_entity_poly.pdbx_seq_one_letter_code
_entity_poly.pdbx_strand_id
1 'polypeptide(L)'
;GGRLDATNIVDNDLAVITSIDIDHTDFLGSTREEISFEKAGIFRANKAVVIGEPNVPRPMLEQAEKLHCHVSRRDVTWSFKANEQTWMWQSNKVRLENLPFCQIPLANAATALAAVEQIPFDISVDTIKRSLIEVELVGRFQQLKGNQLEKLAERLNVSYSQLPKVIIDVGHNPHAAKYLAEKLAALKAQISGRIIAVCGMLKDKD
;
A
#
# COMPACT_ATOMS: atom_id res chain seq x y z
N GLY A 1 1.22 -3.05 11.70
CA GLY A 1 0.58 -3.39 12.96
C GLY A 1 0.25 -4.87 13.08
N GLY A 2 -0.02 -5.27 14.27
CA GLY A 2 -0.41 -6.60 14.64
C GLY A 2 -0.94 -6.61 16.07
N ARG A 3 -1.03 -7.78 16.69
CA ARG A 3 -1.58 -7.97 18.03
C ARG A 3 -0.95 -7.05 19.09
N LEU A 4 0.35 -6.83 19.00
CA LEU A 4 1.14 -6.04 19.96
C LEU A 4 1.34 -4.57 19.53
N ASP A 5 0.71 -4.14 18.42
CA ASP A 5 0.79 -2.74 17.99
C ASP A 5 -0.03 -1.84 18.94
N ALA A 6 0.52 -0.68 19.28
CA ALA A 6 -0.15 0.27 20.17
C ALA A 6 -1.54 0.71 19.63
N THR A 7 -1.72 0.77 18.31
CA THR A 7 -3.01 1.10 17.69
C THR A 7 -4.07 0.01 17.88
N ASN A 8 -3.68 -1.21 18.25
CA ASN A 8 -4.62 -2.33 18.46
C ASN A 8 -5.48 -2.20 19.72
N ILE A 9 -5.27 -1.16 20.53
CA ILE A 9 -6.20 -0.79 21.62
C ILE A 9 -7.55 -0.26 21.10
N VAL A 10 -7.58 0.20 19.83
CA VAL A 10 -8.81 0.71 19.22
C VAL A 10 -9.72 -0.46 18.84
N ASP A 11 -11.00 -0.35 19.21
CA ASP A 11 -12.02 -1.28 18.73
C ASP A 11 -12.46 -0.87 17.32
N ASN A 12 -11.93 -1.56 16.33
CA ASN A 12 -12.14 -1.21 14.92
C ASN A 12 -13.44 -1.81 14.37
N ASP A 13 -14.07 -1.10 13.42
CA ASP A 13 -15.21 -1.60 12.66
C ASP A 13 -14.81 -2.44 11.45
N LEU A 14 -13.58 -2.24 10.96
CA LEU A 14 -13.01 -2.93 9.82
C LEU A 14 -11.51 -3.15 10.03
N ALA A 15 -11.05 -4.38 9.88
CA ALA A 15 -9.62 -4.70 9.84
C ALA A 15 -9.16 -4.91 8.39
N VAL A 16 -7.98 -4.37 8.05
CA VAL A 16 -7.40 -4.51 6.71
C VAL A 16 -6.00 -5.11 6.80
N ILE A 17 -5.76 -6.20 6.09
CA ILE A 17 -4.45 -6.81 5.86
C ILE A 17 -4.08 -6.57 4.40
N THR A 18 -3.00 -5.85 4.15
CA THR A 18 -2.55 -5.53 2.78
C THR A 18 -1.71 -6.64 2.16
N SER A 19 -0.65 -7.03 2.85
CA SER A 19 0.27 -8.09 2.43
C SER A 19 0.91 -8.75 3.64
N ILE A 20 1.41 -9.97 3.44
CA ILE A 20 2.15 -10.73 4.45
C ILE A 20 3.49 -11.11 3.85
N ASP A 21 4.54 -10.50 4.38
CA ASP A 21 5.91 -10.79 4.01
C ASP A 21 6.77 -10.92 5.27
N ILE A 22 7.94 -11.53 5.14
CA ILE A 22 8.89 -11.69 6.25
C ILE A 22 9.51 -10.31 6.52
N ASP A 23 9.10 -9.70 7.61
CA ASP A 23 9.60 -8.41 8.09
C ASP A 23 9.42 -8.34 9.61
N HIS A 24 10.27 -7.57 10.30
CA HIS A 24 10.24 -7.44 11.76
C HIS A 24 10.29 -8.79 12.50
N THR A 25 11.20 -9.67 12.08
CA THR A 25 11.31 -11.05 12.56
C THR A 25 11.47 -11.17 14.07
N ASP A 26 12.10 -10.19 14.71
CA ASP A 26 12.27 -10.14 16.16
C ASP A 26 10.96 -10.00 16.95
N PHE A 27 9.90 -9.49 16.30
CA PHE A 27 8.62 -9.21 16.97
C PHE A 27 7.43 -10.00 16.39
N LEU A 28 7.47 -10.32 15.11
CA LEU A 28 6.32 -10.92 14.41
C LEU A 28 6.52 -12.41 14.11
N GLY A 29 7.73 -12.94 14.31
CA GLY A 29 8.08 -14.32 13.97
C GLY A 29 8.88 -14.44 12.66
N SER A 30 9.41 -15.62 12.42
CA SER A 30 10.32 -15.95 11.31
C SER A 30 9.63 -16.61 10.11
N THR A 31 8.35 -16.93 10.24
CA THR A 31 7.54 -17.59 9.20
C THR A 31 6.33 -16.74 8.83
N ARG A 32 5.83 -16.92 7.62
CA ARG A 32 4.59 -16.24 7.17
C ARG A 32 3.38 -16.63 8.03
N GLU A 33 3.36 -17.83 8.55
CA GLU A 33 2.34 -18.36 9.44
C GLU A 33 2.32 -17.61 10.77
N GLU A 34 3.47 -17.46 11.42
CA GLU A 34 3.62 -16.70 12.68
C GLU A 34 3.24 -15.22 12.46
N ILE A 35 3.77 -14.59 11.42
CA ILE A 35 3.46 -13.20 11.07
C ILE A 35 1.96 -13.03 10.81
N SER A 36 1.34 -13.99 10.14
CA SER A 36 -0.10 -13.94 9.84
C SER A 36 -0.95 -14.05 11.09
N PHE A 37 -0.56 -14.87 12.05
CA PHE A 37 -1.21 -15.00 13.34
C PHE A 37 -1.13 -13.67 14.12
N GLU A 38 0.04 -13.07 14.23
CA GLU A 38 0.22 -11.77 14.89
C GLU A 38 -0.58 -10.64 14.22
N LYS A 39 -0.59 -10.60 12.88
CA LYS A 39 -1.38 -9.63 12.13
C LYS A 39 -2.89 -9.84 12.30
N ALA A 40 -3.35 -11.09 12.37
CA ALA A 40 -4.76 -11.40 12.63
C ALA A 40 -5.25 -11.00 14.03
N GLY A 41 -4.34 -10.66 14.94
CA GLY A 41 -4.67 -10.14 16.26
C GLY A 41 -5.38 -8.79 16.28
N ILE A 42 -5.49 -8.11 15.13
CA ILE A 42 -6.32 -6.90 14.98
C ILE A 42 -7.79 -7.20 14.66
N PHE A 43 -8.15 -8.44 14.40
CA PHE A 43 -9.53 -8.82 14.09
C PHE A 43 -10.43 -8.67 15.32
N ARG A 44 -11.70 -8.35 15.07
CA ARG A 44 -12.73 -8.23 16.11
C ARG A 44 -13.90 -9.15 15.78
N ALA A 45 -14.51 -9.71 16.81
CA ALA A 45 -15.63 -10.63 16.66
C ALA A 45 -16.79 -10.01 15.87
N ASN A 46 -17.30 -10.74 14.87
CA ASN A 46 -18.41 -10.34 14.00
C ASN A 46 -18.16 -9.05 13.18
N LYS A 47 -16.89 -8.61 13.05
CA LYS A 47 -16.54 -7.43 12.25
C LYS A 47 -16.03 -7.81 10.87
N ALA A 48 -16.02 -6.84 9.97
CA ALA A 48 -15.50 -7.02 8.62
C ALA A 48 -13.97 -7.10 8.62
N VAL A 49 -13.44 -7.96 7.75
CA VAL A 49 -12.00 -8.13 7.52
C VAL A 49 -11.73 -8.13 6.02
N VAL A 50 -10.87 -7.26 5.55
CA VAL A 50 -10.40 -7.24 4.16
C VAL A 50 -8.97 -7.74 4.08
N ILE A 51 -8.71 -8.71 3.20
CA ILE A 51 -7.40 -9.33 3.02
C ILE A 51 -6.95 -9.15 1.57
N GLY A 52 -5.92 -8.33 1.36
CA GLY A 52 -5.26 -8.07 0.06
C GLY A 52 -4.16 -9.06 -0.29
N GLU A 53 -3.74 -9.90 0.66
CA GLU A 53 -2.78 -10.98 0.45
C GLU A 53 -3.43 -12.10 -0.38
N PRO A 54 -2.89 -12.47 -1.57
CA PRO A 54 -3.47 -13.55 -2.38
C PRO A 54 -3.28 -14.94 -1.75
N ASN A 55 -2.12 -15.17 -1.13
CA ASN A 55 -1.75 -16.44 -0.52
C ASN A 55 -1.86 -16.35 1.01
N VAL A 56 -3.09 -16.28 1.51
CA VAL A 56 -3.38 -16.08 2.94
C VAL A 56 -2.96 -17.33 3.74
N PRO A 57 -2.03 -17.20 4.71
CA PRO A 57 -1.65 -18.31 5.57
C PRO A 57 -2.83 -18.78 6.44
N ARG A 58 -2.87 -20.08 6.69
CA ARG A 58 -3.95 -20.75 7.39
C ARG A 58 -4.28 -20.17 8.78
N PRO A 59 -3.30 -19.83 9.64
CA PRO A 59 -3.60 -19.26 10.96
C PRO A 59 -4.44 -17.98 10.94
N MET A 60 -4.31 -17.15 9.90
CA MET A 60 -5.14 -15.96 9.73
C MET A 60 -6.59 -16.32 9.44
N LEU A 61 -6.84 -17.29 8.60
CA LEU A 61 -8.19 -17.75 8.27
C LEU A 61 -8.87 -18.42 9.46
N GLU A 62 -8.14 -19.24 10.22
CA GLU A 62 -8.63 -19.88 11.44
C GLU A 62 -9.01 -18.83 12.50
N GLN A 63 -8.21 -17.77 12.64
CA GLN A 63 -8.54 -16.67 13.55
C GLN A 63 -9.80 -15.91 13.11
N ALA A 64 -9.95 -15.65 11.82
CA ALA A 64 -11.15 -15.00 11.28
C ALA A 64 -12.40 -15.85 11.48
N GLU A 65 -12.32 -17.17 11.27
CA GLU A 65 -13.40 -18.12 11.50
C GLU A 65 -13.78 -18.17 12.99
N LYS A 66 -12.79 -18.32 13.87
CA LYS A 66 -13.00 -18.33 15.34
C LYS A 66 -13.73 -17.09 15.84
N LEU A 67 -13.47 -15.93 15.23
CA LEU A 67 -14.10 -14.65 15.58
C LEU A 67 -15.38 -14.37 14.77
N HIS A 68 -15.81 -15.31 13.93
CA HIS A 68 -16.96 -15.13 13.03
C HIS A 68 -16.88 -13.86 12.19
N CYS A 69 -15.68 -13.53 11.68
CA CYS A 69 -15.46 -12.34 10.89
C CYS A 69 -16.12 -12.44 9.50
N HIS A 70 -16.59 -11.30 8.98
CA HIS A 70 -17.04 -11.19 7.59
C HIS A 70 -15.83 -10.94 6.68
N VAL A 71 -15.29 -12.00 6.10
CA VAL A 71 -14.02 -11.94 5.36
C VAL A 71 -14.22 -11.62 3.89
N SER A 72 -13.61 -10.53 3.44
CA SER A 72 -13.49 -10.13 2.03
C SER A 72 -12.04 -10.34 1.56
N ARG A 73 -11.82 -11.30 0.64
CA ARG A 73 -10.49 -11.75 0.21
C ARG A 73 -10.24 -11.49 -1.26
N ARG A 74 -9.02 -11.06 -1.54
CA ARG A 74 -8.50 -10.97 -2.90
C ARG A 74 -8.54 -12.33 -3.61
N ASP A 75 -8.90 -12.29 -4.88
CA ASP A 75 -9.02 -13.44 -5.80
C ASP A 75 -10.06 -14.50 -5.36
N VAL A 76 -10.89 -14.18 -4.35
CA VAL A 76 -12.03 -14.99 -3.87
C VAL A 76 -13.33 -14.20 -3.93
N THR A 77 -13.42 -13.05 -3.22
CA THR A 77 -14.61 -12.20 -3.18
C THR A 77 -14.45 -10.95 -4.04
N TRP A 78 -13.24 -10.55 -4.32
CA TRP A 78 -12.91 -9.44 -5.20
C TRP A 78 -11.59 -9.70 -5.93
N SER A 79 -11.41 -9.02 -7.06
CA SER A 79 -10.20 -9.12 -7.88
C SER A 79 -9.95 -7.83 -8.64
N PHE A 80 -8.77 -7.68 -9.20
CA PHE A 80 -8.42 -6.58 -10.10
C PHE A 80 -7.55 -7.07 -11.24
N LYS A 81 -7.62 -6.35 -12.37
CA LYS A 81 -6.77 -6.56 -13.54
C LYS A 81 -6.35 -5.22 -14.11
N ALA A 82 -5.13 -5.15 -14.61
CA ALA A 82 -4.58 -3.96 -15.26
C ALA A 82 -4.22 -4.26 -16.71
N ASN A 83 -4.32 -3.23 -17.55
CA ASN A 83 -3.73 -3.17 -18.88
C ASN A 83 -2.69 -2.01 -18.91
N GLU A 84 -2.25 -1.59 -20.06
CA GLU A 84 -1.23 -0.53 -20.20
C GLU A 84 -1.73 0.87 -19.78
N GLN A 85 -3.03 1.15 -19.85
CA GLN A 85 -3.59 2.49 -19.70
C GLN A 85 -4.46 2.63 -18.44
N THR A 86 -5.18 1.58 -18.07
CA THR A 86 -6.14 1.60 -16.99
C THR A 86 -6.15 0.28 -16.22
N TRP A 87 -6.93 0.24 -15.18
CA TRP A 87 -7.21 -1.01 -14.47
C TRP A 87 -8.69 -1.13 -14.14
N MET A 88 -9.11 -2.31 -13.80
CA MET A 88 -10.45 -2.63 -13.34
C MET A 88 -10.40 -3.32 -11.98
N TRP A 89 -11.43 -3.11 -11.19
CA TRP A 89 -11.68 -3.79 -9.93
C TRP A 89 -13.09 -4.36 -9.93
N GLN A 90 -13.27 -5.54 -9.38
CA GLN A 90 -14.60 -6.15 -9.27
C GLN A 90 -14.76 -6.96 -8.00
N SER A 91 -15.98 -6.95 -7.47
CA SER A 91 -16.47 -7.86 -6.43
C SER A 91 -17.72 -8.59 -6.93
N ASN A 92 -18.39 -9.29 -6.02
CA ASN A 92 -19.72 -9.87 -6.30
C ASN A 92 -20.83 -8.81 -6.36
N LYS A 93 -20.58 -7.57 -5.91
CA LYS A 93 -21.57 -6.48 -5.82
C LYS A 93 -21.39 -5.44 -6.91
N VAL A 94 -20.16 -5.12 -7.27
CA VAL A 94 -19.85 -4.01 -8.18
C VAL A 94 -18.66 -4.31 -9.07
N ARG A 95 -18.65 -3.72 -10.26
CA ARG A 95 -17.54 -3.72 -11.19
C ARG A 95 -17.18 -2.30 -11.56
N LEU A 96 -15.93 -1.91 -11.30
CA LEU A 96 -15.37 -0.60 -11.61
C LEU A 96 -14.40 -0.74 -12.78
N GLU A 97 -14.66 -0.05 -13.86
CA GLU A 97 -13.86 -0.10 -15.08
C GLU A 97 -13.17 1.24 -15.36
N ASN A 98 -12.12 1.18 -16.17
CA ASN A 98 -11.36 2.36 -16.60
C ASN A 98 -10.89 3.21 -15.40
N LEU A 99 -10.38 2.53 -14.36
CA LEU A 99 -9.78 3.21 -13.22
C LEU A 99 -8.40 3.76 -13.61
N PRO A 100 -8.06 4.99 -13.24
CA PRO A 100 -6.74 5.55 -13.47
C PRO A 100 -5.71 4.87 -12.55
N PHE A 101 -4.47 4.76 -13.01
CA PHE A 101 -3.37 4.36 -12.14
C PHE A 101 -3.10 5.43 -11.08
N CYS A 102 -2.63 4.99 -9.95
CA CYS A 102 -2.26 5.82 -8.81
C CYS A 102 -0.76 5.67 -8.47
N GLN A 103 -0.26 6.53 -7.59
CA GLN A 103 1.16 6.47 -7.19
C GLN A 103 1.46 5.34 -6.19
N ILE A 104 0.46 4.89 -5.44
CA ILE A 104 0.60 3.77 -4.50
C ILE A 104 0.60 2.41 -5.23
N PRO A 105 1.10 1.33 -4.61
CA PRO A 105 1.02 0.00 -5.20
C PRO A 105 -0.41 -0.38 -5.57
N LEU A 106 -0.61 -0.88 -6.79
CA LEU A 106 -1.94 -1.20 -7.31
C LEU A 106 -2.70 -2.19 -6.42
N ALA A 107 -2.01 -3.18 -5.86
CA ALA A 107 -2.60 -4.13 -4.92
C ALA A 107 -3.15 -3.43 -3.66
N ASN A 108 -2.47 -2.38 -3.18
CA ASN A 108 -2.94 -1.61 -2.03
C ASN A 108 -4.16 -0.75 -2.39
N ALA A 109 -4.17 -0.13 -3.58
CA ALA A 109 -5.33 0.59 -4.09
C ALA A 109 -6.54 -0.34 -4.24
N ALA A 110 -6.35 -1.53 -4.79
CA ALA A 110 -7.40 -2.54 -4.92
C ALA A 110 -7.93 -3.02 -3.56
N THR A 111 -7.03 -3.20 -2.58
CA THR A 111 -7.41 -3.54 -1.20
C THR A 111 -8.19 -2.40 -0.52
N ALA A 112 -7.81 -1.14 -0.79
CA ALA A 112 -8.55 0.02 -0.31
C ALA A 112 -9.98 0.08 -0.88
N LEU A 113 -10.18 -0.24 -2.16
CA LEU A 113 -11.51 -0.34 -2.75
C LEU A 113 -12.35 -1.45 -2.09
N ALA A 114 -11.74 -2.59 -1.78
CA ALA A 114 -12.42 -3.65 -1.03
C ALA A 114 -12.80 -3.20 0.39
N ALA A 115 -11.98 -2.36 1.03
CA ALA A 115 -12.30 -1.77 2.34
C ALA A 115 -13.44 -0.75 2.23
N VAL A 116 -13.41 0.10 1.21
CA VAL A 116 -14.48 1.08 0.92
C VAL A 116 -15.83 0.38 0.72
N GLU A 117 -15.86 -0.78 0.07
CA GLU A 117 -17.09 -1.56 -0.11
C GLU A 117 -17.70 -2.08 1.22
N GLN A 118 -16.91 -2.18 2.29
CA GLN A 118 -17.37 -2.68 3.60
C GLN A 118 -17.86 -1.57 4.54
N ILE A 119 -17.64 -0.30 4.21
CA ILE A 119 -18.10 0.82 5.04
C ILE A 119 -19.49 1.31 4.61
N PRO A 120 -20.31 1.85 5.54
CA PRO A 120 -21.69 2.25 5.27
C PRO A 120 -21.80 3.63 4.59
N PHE A 121 -20.94 3.91 3.60
CA PHE A 121 -20.94 5.16 2.86
C PHE A 121 -21.10 4.89 1.36
N ASP A 122 -21.98 5.62 0.72
CA ASP A 122 -22.10 5.60 -0.73
C ASP A 122 -21.06 6.54 -1.36
N ILE A 123 -20.06 5.96 -2.01
CA ILE A 123 -18.97 6.70 -2.63
C ILE A 123 -19.08 6.56 -4.15
N SER A 124 -19.28 7.68 -4.84
CA SER A 124 -19.44 7.68 -6.29
C SER A 124 -18.16 7.22 -7.01
N VAL A 125 -18.33 6.62 -8.20
CA VAL A 125 -17.21 6.20 -9.06
C VAL A 125 -16.30 7.37 -9.42
N ASP A 126 -16.86 8.56 -9.63
CA ASP A 126 -16.08 9.77 -9.92
C ASP A 126 -15.21 10.20 -8.74
N THR A 127 -15.73 10.08 -7.51
CA THR A 127 -14.96 10.32 -6.31
C THR A 127 -13.81 9.30 -6.18
N ILE A 128 -14.06 8.03 -6.44
CA ILE A 128 -13.03 6.99 -6.46
C ILE A 128 -11.94 7.33 -7.49
N LYS A 129 -12.32 7.64 -8.73
CA LYS A 129 -11.36 7.97 -9.80
C LYS A 129 -10.52 9.19 -9.45
N ARG A 130 -11.14 10.25 -8.95
CA ARG A 130 -10.43 11.45 -8.49
C ARG A 130 -9.46 11.14 -7.36
N SER A 131 -9.87 10.39 -6.35
CA SER A 131 -9.03 10.00 -5.22
C SER A 131 -7.82 9.17 -5.66
N LEU A 132 -7.99 8.28 -6.65
CA LEU A 132 -6.87 7.50 -7.20
C LEU A 132 -5.83 8.39 -7.90
N ILE A 133 -6.25 9.47 -8.55
CA ILE A 133 -5.34 10.43 -9.20
C ILE A 133 -4.63 11.30 -8.15
N GLU A 134 -5.35 11.73 -7.14
CA GLU A 134 -4.89 12.71 -6.15
C GLU A 134 -4.12 12.08 -4.99
N VAL A 135 -4.24 10.75 -4.76
CA VAL A 135 -3.59 10.09 -3.64
C VAL A 135 -2.07 10.21 -3.74
N GLU A 136 -1.48 10.84 -2.74
CA GLU A 136 -0.04 10.95 -2.56
C GLU A 136 0.29 10.59 -1.10
N LEU A 137 1.23 9.68 -0.91
CA LEU A 137 1.73 9.33 0.42
C LEU A 137 3.11 9.93 0.62
N VAL A 138 3.24 10.73 1.68
CA VAL A 138 4.51 11.34 2.07
C VAL A 138 5.58 10.26 2.26
N GLY A 139 6.72 10.43 1.57
CA GLY A 139 7.83 9.50 1.64
C GLY A 139 7.58 8.13 0.99
N ARG A 140 6.62 8.00 0.06
CA ARG A 140 6.38 6.77 -0.72
C ARG A 140 6.47 7.07 -2.20
N PHE A 141 7.65 6.90 -2.78
CA PHE A 141 7.99 7.31 -4.14
C PHE A 141 7.51 8.75 -4.45
N GLN A 142 7.56 9.59 -3.42
CA GLN A 142 7.03 10.95 -3.47
C GLN A 142 7.92 11.83 -4.33
N GLN A 143 7.38 12.34 -5.42
CA GLN A 143 8.06 13.37 -6.20
C GLN A 143 7.83 14.75 -5.58
N LEU A 144 8.91 15.41 -5.18
CA LEU A 144 8.83 16.78 -4.68
C LEU A 144 8.41 17.74 -5.80
N LYS A 145 7.51 18.70 -5.48
CA LYS A 145 6.94 19.67 -6.42
C LYS A 145 6.70 21.02 -5.73
N GLY A 146 6.51 22.07 -6.53
CA GLY A 146 6.10 23.38 -6.06
C GLY A 146 7.02 23.95 -4.97
N ASN A 147 6.44 24.47 -3.91
CA ASN A 147 7.13 25.19 -2.83
C ASN A 147 8.31 24.42 -2.19
N GLN A 148 8.28 23.09 -2.16
CA GLN A 148 9.39 22.28 -1.63
C GLN A 148 10.64 22.39 -2.52
N LEU A 149 10.46 22.36 -3.85
CA LEU A 149 11.55 22.54 -4.81
C LEU A 149 11.97 24.00 -4.95
N GLU A 150 11.06 24.95 -4.82
CA GLU A 150 11.36 26.38 -4.81
C GLU A 150 12.32 26.73 -3.68
N LYS A 151 12.03 26.28 -2.45
CA LYS A 151 12.94 26.44 -1.30
C LYS A 151 14.30 25.79 -1.52
N LEU A 152 14.35 24.64 -2.21
CA LEU A 152 15.60 23.96 -2.55
C LEU A 152 16.39 24.79 -3.58
N ALA A 153 15.73 25.29 -4.63
CA ALA A 153 16.34 26.16 -5.64
C ALA A 153 16.95 27.42 -5.03
N GLU A 154 16.21 28.10 -4.16
CA GLU A 154 16.69 29.27 -3.41
C GLU A 154 17.95 28.92 -2.59
N ARG A 155 17.93 27.84 -1.82
CA ARG A 155 19.08 27.41 -1.00
C ARG A 155 20.32 27.08 -1.82
N LEU A 156 20.15 26.54 -3.02
CA LEU A 156 21.23 26.17 -3.93
C LEU A 156 21.63 27.33 -4.85
N ASN A 157 20.91 28.45 -4.82
CA ASN A 157 21.08 29.60 -5.72
C ASN A 157 21.06 29.19 -7.21
N VAL A 158 20.10 28.36 -7.58
CA VAL A 158 19.87 27.90 -8.96
C VAL A 158 18.41 28.16 -9.37
N SER A 159 18.13 28.19 -10.66
CA SER A 159 16.74 28.29 -11.13
C SER A 159 16.00 26.96 -10.90
N TYR A 160 14.69 27.03 -10.70
CA TYR A 160 13.81 25.85 -10.54
C TYR A 160 13.99 24.83 -11.71
N SER A 161 14.17 25.33 -12.94
CA SER A 161 14.35 24.50 -14.13
C SER A 161 15.67 23.73 -14.17
N GLN A 162 16.65 24.11 -13.37
CA GLN A 162 17.96 23.45 -13.25
C GLN A 162 17.96 22.34 -12.20
N LEU A 163 16.91 22.27 -11.36
CA LEU A 163 16.81 21.21 -10.35
C LEU A 163 16.55 19.86 -11.01
N PRO A 164 17.18 18.79 -10.52
CA PRO A 164 16.81 17.45 -10.89
C PRO A 164 15.42 17.10 -10.37
N LYS A 165 14.79 16.08 -10.94
CA LYS A 165 13.63 15.45 -10.33
C LYS A 165 14.06 14.82 -9.00
N VAL A 166 13.44 15.25 -7.90
CA VAL A 166 13.75 14.75 -6.56
C VAL A 166 12.62 13.84 -6.11
N ILE A 167 12.96 12.61 -5.74
CA ILE A 167 12.03 11.59 -5.25
C ILE A 167 12.46 11.18 -3.85
N ILE A 168 11.51 11.10 -2.92
CA ILE A 168 11.73 10.65 -1.54
C ILE A 168 10.99 9.34 -1.32
N ASP A 169 11.67 8.37 -0.73
CA ASP A 169 11.09 7.11 -0.29
C ASP A 169 11.64 6.72 1.07
N VAL A 170 10.82 6.10 1.92
CA VAL A 170 11.20 5.62 3.25
C VAL A 170 11.31 4.08 3.29
N GLY A 171 11.41 3.44 2.14
CA GLY A 171 11.62 2.00 2.02
C GLY A 171 12.90 1.57 2.76
N HIS A 172 12.77 0.57 3.64
CA HIS A 172 13.86 0.12 4.51
C HIS A 172 13.83 -1.40 4.73
N ASN A 173 13.16 -2.13 3.86
CA ASN A 173 13.12 -3.59 3.87
C ASN A 173 13.18 -4.15 2.44
N PRO A 174 13.47 -5.46 2.25
CA PRO A 174 13.64 -6.06 0.93
C PRO A 174 12.41 -5.91 0.02
N HIS A 175 11.20 -5.99 0.59
CA HIS A 175 9.95 -5.82 -0.17
C HIS A 175 9.84 -4.39 -0.75
N ALA A 176 10.08 -3.37 0.07
CA ALA A 176 10.07 -1.98 -0.37
C ALA A 176 11.18 -1.70 -1.37
N ALA A 177 12.39 -2.27 -1.19
CA ALA A 177 13.51 -2.13 -2.11
C ALA A 177 13.18 -2.70 -3.49
N LYS A 178 12.54 -3.87 -3.57
CA LYS A 178 12.10 -4.47 -4.83
C LYS A 178 11.10 -3.57 -5.55
N TYR A 179 10.08 -3.08 -4.85
CA TYR A 179 9.11 -2.14 -5.43
C TYR A 179 9.76 -0.86 -5.94
N LEU A 180 10.68 -0.28 -5.15
CA LEU A 180 11.43 0.92 -5.52
C LEU A 180 12.29 0.67 -6.78
N ALA A 181 12.96 -0.48 -6.86
CA ALA A 181 13.76 -0.85 -8.02
C ALA A 181 12.91 -0.94 -9.30
N GLU A 182 11.72 -1.55 -9.24
CA GLU A 182 10.79 -1.62 -10.37
C GLU A 182 10.34 -0.22 -10.82
N LYS A 183 9.99 0.66 -9.88
CA LYS A 183 9.61 2.05 -10.17
C LYS A 183 10.75 2.86 -10.78
N LEU A 184 11.97 2.71 -10.25
CA LEU A 184 13.16 3.38 -10.78
C LEU A 184 13.55 2.87 -12.17
N ALA A 185 13.40 1.58 -12.45
CA ALA A 185 13.62 1.00 -13.78
C ALA A 185 12.62 1.57 -14.80
N ALA A 186 11.35 1.65 -14.46
CA ALA A 186 10.33 2.26 -15.30
C ALA A 186 10.61 3.76 -15.55
N LEU A 187 11.01 4.50 -14.51
CA LEU A 187 11.41 5.90 -14.65
C LEU A 187 12.65 6.04 -15.54
N LYS A 188 13.66 5.18 -15.37
CA LYS A 188 14.89 5.20 -16.17
C LYS A 188 14.63 4.99 -17.65
N ALA A 189 13.66 4.17 -18.01
CA ALA A 189 13.26 3.97 -19.41
C ALA A 189 12.67 5.24 -20.06
N GLN A 190 12.19 6.20 -19.26
CA GLN A 190 11.56 7.44 -19.73
C GLN A 190 12.51 8.65 -19.74
N ILE A 191 13.70 8.53 -19.19
CA ILE A 191 14.65 9.63 -19.04
C ILE A 191 16.03 9.29 -19.64
N SER A 192 16.71 10.26 -20.23
CA SER A 192 18.08 10.13 -20.71
C SER A 192 19.14 10.37 -19.62
N GLY A 193 18.75 11.00 -18.51
CA GLY A 193 19.64 11.37 -17.41
C GLY A 193 20.08 10.21 -16.52
N ARG A 194 20.94 10.48 -15.55
CA ARG A 194 21.35 9.54 -14.51
C ARG A 194 20.35 9.54 -13.36
N ILE A 195 20.19 8.40 -12.70
CA ILE A 195 19.56 8.28 -11.38
C ILE A 195 20.68 8.25 -10.35
N ILE A 196 20.60 9.12 -9.36
CA ILE A 196 21.52 9.17 -8.21
C ILE A 196 20.69 8.83 -6.97
N ALA A 197 21.07 7.79 -6.27
CA ALA A 197 20.46 7.41 -5.00
C ALA A 197 21.31 7.88 -3.82
N VAL A 198 20.66 8.54 -2.85
CA VAL A 198 21.26 8.86 -1.56
C VAL A 198 20.51 8.05 -0.52
N CYS A 199 21.19 7.08 0.09
CA CYS A 199 20.58 6.13 1.02
C CYS A 199 21.10 6.37 2.44
N GLY A 200 20.19 6.30 3.41
CA GLY A 200 20.52 6.26 4.82
C GLY A 200 19.52 5.35 5.53
N MET A 201 20.01 4.38 6.29
CA MET A 201 19.18 3.44 7.03
C MET A 201 19.69 3.27 8.46
N LEU A 202 18.79 2.89 9.36
CA LEU A 202 19.16 2.49 10.72
C LEU A 202 19.92 1.15 10.67
N LYS A 203 20.80 0.92 11.67
CA LYS A 203 21.67 -0.25 11.74
C LYS A 203 20.91 -1.60 11.79
N ASP A 204 19.67 -1.58 12.25
CA ASP A 204 18.77 -2.73 12.38
C ASP A 204 17.97 -3.02 11.10
N LYS A 205 18.27 -2.33 10.02
CA LYS A 205 17.60 -2.49 8.71
C LYS A 205 18.58 -3.08 7.69
N ASP A 206 18.07 -4.04 6.90
CA ASP A 206 18.80 -4.70 5.80
C ASP A 206 18.57 -3.99 4.46
#